data_808d249231772123cad48dea9655eb51
#
_entry.id   808d249231772123cad48dea9655eb51
#
_cell.length_a   1.000
_cell.length_b   1.000
_cell.length_c   1.000
_cell.angle_alpha   90.00
_cell.angle_beta   90.00
_cell.angle_gamma   90.00
#
_symmetry.space_group_name_H-M   'P 1'
#
loop_
_entity.id
_entity.type
_entity.pdbx_description
1 polymer ?
#
loop_
_entity_poly.entity_id
_entity_poly.type
_entity_poly.pdbx_seq_one_letter_code
_entity_poly.pdbx_strand_id
1 'polypeptide(L)'
;IEVHTKFIERNKGVLRELLDIVIVEHVCSDEKVFEKRFGLRYDESWVRIRVLEASIANEYFSGVDDLTMPQSQFCALSLPVQKVFVVENKINFLTFPKLAGSLLIWGHGFTIGILKSVPFMRHASLYYWGDIDAQGFEILSQFRSYFPQTQSLLMDRTTFDTYFEGDKGTPSNVSKPLHLTPAEAKLYNHI
;
A
#
# COMPACT_ATOMS: atom_id res chain seq x y z
N ILE A 1 18.28 2.09 36.77
CA ILE A 1 18.68 0.80 36.16
C ILE A 1 18.92 1.10 34.70
N GLU A 2 20.17 1.02 34.24
CA GLU A 2 20.47 1.09 32.81
C GLU A 2 20.02 -0.23 32.15
N VAL A 3 18.93 -0.16 31.41
CA VAL A 3 18.45 -1.29 30.61
C VAL A 3 19.04 -1.17 29.20
N HIS A 4 19.83 -2.16 28.80
CA HIS A 4 20.35 -2.23 27.45
C HIS A 4 19.19 -2.32 26.43
N THR A 5 19.20 -1.51 25.38
CA THR A 5 18.13 -1.44 24.37
C THR A 5 17.68 -2.81 23.82
N LYS A 6 18.62 -3.76 23.65
CA LYS A 6 18.33 -5.13 23.20
C LYS A 6 17.75 -6.04 24.30
N PHE A 7 17.63 -5.56 25.55
CA PHE A 7 17.05 -6.37 26.62
C PHE A 7 15.59 -6.75 26.32
N ILE A 8 14.79 -5.76 25.92
CA ILE A 8 13.39 -5.97 25.56
C ILE A 8 13.28 -6.93 24.38
N GLU A 9 14.07 -6.71 23.32
CA GLU A 9 14.06 -7.55 22.11
C GLU A 9 14.35 -9.03 22.44
N ARG A 10 15.31 -9.28 23.33
CA ARG A 10 15.75 -10.63 23.70
C ARG A 10 14.81 -11.34 24.68
N ASN A 11 14.00 -10.58 25.40
CA ASN A 11 13.18 -11.11 26.51
C ASN A 11 11.66 -10.88 26.27
N LYS A 12 11.22 -10.60 25.04
CA LYS A 12 9.80 -10.32 24.73
C LYS A 12 8.83 -11.38 25.26
N GLY A 13 9.20 -12.67 25.22
CA GLY A 13 8.36 -13.76 25.73
C GLY A 13 8.04 -13.61 27.21
N VAL A 14 9.10 -13.56 28.03
CA VAL A 14 8.98 -13.42 29.50
C VAL A 14 8.32 -12.09 29.88
N LEU A 15 8.71 -11.01 29.21
CA LEU A 15 8.13 -9.68 29.45
C LEU A 15 6.64 -9.67 29.10
N ARG A 16 6.21 -10.37 28.05
CA ARG A 16 4.79 -10.48 27.69
C ARG A 16 4.01 -11.16 28.81
N GLU A 17 4.47 -12.32 29.30
CA GLU A 17 3.80 -13.04 30.37
C GLU A 17 3.66 -12.19 31.65
N LEU A 18 4.71 -11.46 32.01
CA LEU A 18 4.71 -10.58 33.18
C LEU A 18 3.79 -9.37 32.97
N LEU A 19 3.87 -8.70 31.84
CA LEU A 19 3.07 -7.51 31.54
C LEU A 19 1.57 -7.83 31.39
N ASP A 20 1.24 -8.99 30.83
CA ASP A 20 -0.15 -9.46 30.73
C ASP A 20 -0.82 -9.61 32.11
N ILE A 21 -0.02 -9.82 33.18
CA ILE A 21 -0.52 -9.90 34.57
C ILE A 21 -0.51 -8.54 35.25
N VAL A 22 0.59 -7.79 35.10
CA VAL A 22 0.83 -6.56 35.90
C VAL A 22 0.03 -5.37 35.39
N ILE A 23 -0.18 -5.27 34.08
CA ILE A 23 -0.86 -4.12 33.45
C ILE A 23 -2.09 -4.54 32.62
N VAL A 24 -2.81 -5.55 33.06
CA VAL A 24 -3.91 -6.20 32.35
C VAL A 24 -4.93 -5.20 31.75
N GLU A 25 -5.21 -4.09 32.46
CA GLU A 25 -6.17 -3.06 32.04
C GLU A 25 -5.68 -2.23 30.82
N HIS A 26 -4.39 -2.30 30.51
CA HIS A 26 -3.74 -1.55 29.43
C HIS A 26 -3.28 -2.44 28.27
N VAL A 27 -3.66 -3.72 28.30
CA VAL A 27 -3.26 -4.71 27.31
C VAL A 27 -4.27 -4.82 26.18
N CYS A 28 -3.83 -4.65 24.94
CA CYS A 28 -4.62 -5.01 23.76
C CYS A 28 -4.56 -6.53 23.55
N SER A 29 -5.48 -7.28 24.19
CA SER A 29 -5.44 -8.75 24.27
C SER A 29 -5.42 -9.46 22.93
N ASP A 30 -6.08 -8.90 21.91
CA ASP A 30 -6.20 -9.47 20.57
C ASP A 30 -4.93 -9.26 19.70
N GLU A 31 -4.02 -8.38 20.15
CA GLU A 31 -2.78 -8.09 19.45
C GLU A 31 -1.70 -9.13 19.73
N LYS A 32 -1.12 -9.68 18.66
CA LYS A 32 -0.03 -10.65 18.72
C LYS A 32 1.36 -10.01 18.75
N VAL A 33 1.49 -8.83 18.14
CA VAL A 33 2.75 -8.08 18.10
C VAL A 33 2.99 -7.45 19.46
N PHE A 34 4.15 -7.72 20.06
CA PHE A 34 4.52 -7.30 21.43
C PHE A 34 4.30 -5.79 21.63
N GLU A 35 4.86 -4.99 20.73
CA GLU A 35 4.81 -3.53 20.84
C GLU A 35 3.36 -3.01 20.76
N LYS A 36 2.57 -3.52 19.83
CA LYS A 36 1.15 -3.14 19.67
C LYS A 36 0.34 -3.55 20.88
N ARG A 37 0.59 -4.77 21.39
CA ARG A 37 -0.11 -5.32 22.55
C ARG A 37 0.00 -4.42 23.78
N PHE A 38 1.17 -3.81 23.98
CA PHE A 38 1.47 -2.96 25.13
C PHE A 38 1.53 -1.47 24.79
N GLY A 39 0.97 -1.05 23.65
CA GLY A 39 0.92 0.36 23.24
C GLY A 39 2.29 1.00 23.04
N LEU A 40 3.33 0.19 22.79
CA LEU A 40 4.68 0.67 22.55
C LEU A 40 4.84 1.14 21.10
N ARG A 41 5.75 2.07 20.89
CA ARG A 41 6.17 2.47 19.55
C ARG A 41 6.89 1.30 18.87
N TYR A 42 6.56 1.04 17.61
CA TYR A 42 7.15 -0.06 16.84
C TYR A 42 7.55 0.45 15.45
N ASP A 43 8.39 -0.32 14.77
CA ASP A 43 8.78 -0.04 13.40
C ASP A 43 7.62 -0.42 12.46
N GLU A 44 7.01 0.61 11.87
CA GLU A 44 5.90 0.46 10.94
C GLU A 44 6.41 0.44 9.50
N SER A 45 5.63 -0.17 8.61
CA SER A 45 5.84 0.01 7.18
C SER A 45 5.69 1.48 6.80
N TRP A 46 6.48 1.93 5.83
CA TRP A 46 6.49 3.30 5.34
C TRP A 46 5.69 3.40 4.05
N VAL A 47 4.89 4.43 3.94
CA VAL A 47 4.14 4.75 2.74
C VAL A 47 4.72 6.01 2.12
N ARG A 48 5.16 5.94 0.85
CA ARG A 48 5.61 7.10 0.09
C ARG A 48 4.50 7.57 -0.84
N ILE A 49 4.23 8.86 -0.80
CA ILE A 49 3.21 9.50 -1.63
C ILE A 49 3.79 10.69 -2.38
N ARG A 50 3.18 11.03 -3.51
CA ARG A 50 3.34 12.32 -4.16
C ARG A 50 1.99 13.00 -4.28
N VAL A 51 1.91 14.22 -3.80
CA VAL A 51 0.75 15.10 -3.97
C VAL A 51 0.87 15.77 -5.34
N LEU A 52 -0.01 15.41 -6.26
CA LEU A 52 0.11 15.86 -7.65
C LEU A 52 -0.48 17.25 -7.88
N GLU A 53 -1.24 17.78 -6.93
CA GLU A 53 -1.80 19.12 -6.95
C GLU A 53 -1.10 20.04 -5.95
N ALA A 54 -0.62 21.20 -6.45
CA ALA A 54 0.15 22.15 -5.65
C ALA A 54 -0.68 22.79 -4.52
N SER A 55 -1.96 23.05 -4.71
CA SER A 55 -2.82 23.64 -3.67
C SER A 55 -2.95 22.69 -2.47
N ILE A 56 -3.15 21.40 -2.71
CA ILE A 56 -3.22 20.38 -1.65
C ILE A 56 -1.86 20.24 -0.95
N ALA A 57 -0.75 20.23 -1.71
CA ALA A 57 0.58 20.19 -1.12
C ALA A 57 0.85 21.40 -0.22
N ASN A 58 0.47 22.60 -0.65
CA ASN A 58 0.64 23.82 0.14
C ASN A 58 -0.20 23.84 1.41
N GLU A 59 -1.46 23.44 1.31
CA GLU A 59 -2.41 23.48 2.41
C GLU A 59 -2.11 22.44 3.50
N TYR A 60 -1.79 21.20 3.09
CA TYR A 60 -1.67 20.06 4.01
C TYR A 60 -0.22 19.70 4.36
N PHE A 61 0.75 20.10 3.54
CA PHE A 61 2.15 19.65 3.67
C PHE A 61 3.18 20.79 3.48
N SER A 62 2.76 22.04 3.66
CA SER A 62 3.66 23.22 3.55
C SER A 62 4.44 23.28 2.22
N GLY A 63 3.83 22.83 1.13
CA GLY A 63 4.41 22.80 -0.21
C GLY A 63 5.26 21.57 -0.53
N VAL A 64 5.47 20.67 0.42
CA VAL A 64 6.18 19.41 0.17
C VAL A 64 5.23 18.44 -0.57
N ASP A 65 5.66 17.98 -1.73
CA ASP A 65 4.82 17.13 -2.60
C ASP A 65 5.26 15.66 -2.69
N ASP A 66 6.44 15.31 -2.21
CA ASP A 66 6.96 13.93 -2.14
C ASP A 66 7.32 13.62 -0.69
N LEU A 67 6.55 12.77 -0.05
CA LEU A 67 6.63 12.48 1.37
C LEU A 67 6.66 10.99 1.63
N THR A 68 7.37 10.62 2.69
CA THR A 68 7.34 9.26 3.23
C THR A 68 6.95 9.34 4.70
N MET A 69 5.97 8.55 5.11
CA MET A 69 5.45 8.56 6.47
C MET A 69 5.10 7.14 6.96
N PRO A 70 5.06 6.92 8.29
CA PRO A 70 4.57 5.67 8.85
C PRO A 70 3.13 5.36 8.39
N GLN A 71 2.84 4.08 8.21
CA GLN A 71 1.53 3.60 7.76
C GLN A 71 0.37 4.14 8.61
N SER A 72 0.52 4.18 9.94
CA SER A 72 -0.52 4.69 10.84
C SER A 72 -0.87 6.16 10.57
N GLN A 73 0.15 6.99 10.30
CA GLN A 73 -0.04 8.39 9.97
C GLN A 73 -0.71 8.56 8.60
N PHE A 74 -0.29 7.77 7.61
CA PHE A 74 -0.92 7.77 6.30
C PHE A 74 -2.40 7.39 6.37
N CYS A 75 -2.75 6.35 7.14
CA CYS A 75 -4.14 5.93 7.33
C CYS A 75 -5.02 6.97 8.06
N ALA A 76 -4.41 7.86 8.83
CA ALA A 76 -5.11 8.94 9.52
C ALA A 76 -5.30 10.20 8.67
N LEU A 77 -4.69 10.27 7.48
CA LEU A 77 -4.82 11.44 6.60
C LEU A 77 -6.26 11.58 6.07
N SER A 78 -6.73 12.83 6.06
CA SER A 78 -7.94 13.22 5.36
C SER A 78 -7.57 14.29 4.33
N LEU A 79 -7.55 13.91 3.06
CA LEU A 79 -7.16 14.79 1.96
C LEU A 79 -8.33 14.96 0.99
N PRO A 80 -8.54 16.15 0.41
CA PRO A 80 -9.61 16.43 -0.54
C PRO A 80 -9.25 15.96 -1.97
N VAL A 81 -8.75 14.72 -2.07
CA VAL A 81 -8.35 14.15 -3.35
C VAL A 81 -9.50 13.45 -4.05
N GLN A 82 -9.59 13.63 -5.36
CA GLN A 82 -10.61 13.04 -6.23
C GLN A 82 -10.10 11.80 -6.96
N LYS A 83 -8.79 11.69 -7.16
CA LYS A 83 -8.15 10.59 -7.88
C LYS A 83 -6.95 10.09 -7.08
N VAL A 84 -6.81 8.78 -6.99
CA VAL A 84 -5.64 8.14 -6.39
C VAL A 84 -5.05 7.14 -7.36
N PHE A 85 -3.77 7.29 -7.61
CA PHE A 85 -2.98 6.38 -8.43
C PHE A 85 -2.07 5.56 -7.52
N VAL A 86 -2.08 4.24 -7.67
CA VAL A 86 -1.14 3.34 -7.03
C VAL A 86 -0.24 2.78 -8.11
N VAL A 87 1.07 2.99 -7.99
CA VAL A 87 2.05 2.55 -8.99
C VAL A 87 3.13 1.69 -8.33
N GLU A 88 3.52 0.60 -8.98
CA GLU A 88 4.56 -0.30 -8.46
C GLU A 88 5.95 0.15 -8.87
N ASN A 89 6.11 0.54 -10.12
CA ASN A 89 7.41 0.92 -10.65
C ASN A 89 7.87 2.28 -10.13
N LYS A 90 9.10 2.34 -9.61
CA LYS A 90 9.69 3.56 -9.05
C LYS A 90 9.87 4.67 -10.08
N ILE A 91 10.21 4.33 -11.31
CA ILE A 91 10.39 5.34 -12.38
C ILE A 91 9.04 5.97 -12.70
N ASN A 92 7.98 5.16 -12.84
CA ASN A 92 6.62 5.64 -13.05
C ASN A 92 6.17 6.55 -11.88
N PHE A 93 6.52 6.19 -10.65
CA PHE A 93 6.23 7.03 -9.50
C PHE A 93 6.95 8.40 -9.58
N LEU A 94 8.24 8.41 -9.93
CA LEU A 94 9.03 9.65 -9.96
C LEU A 94 8.66 10.56 -11.14
N THR A 95 8.31 9.98 -12.29
CA THR A 95 8.02 10.71 -13.53
C THR A 95 6.54 11.03 -13.72
N PHE A 96 5.67 10.58 -12.83
CA PHE A 96 4.24 10.82 -12.94
C PHE A 96 3.92 12.32 -13.00
N PRO A 97 3.12 12.77 -13.98
CA PRO A 97 2.85 14.19 -14.18
C PRO A 97 2.02 14.81 -13.04
N LYS A 98 2.11 16.12 -12.87
CA LYS A 98 1.19 16.86 -12.00
C LYS A 98 -0.23 16.75 -12.54
N LEU A 99 -1.19 16.54 -11.64
CA LEU A 99 -2.59 16.34 -12.00
C LEU A 99 -3.50 16.86 -10.89
N ALA A 100 -4.48 17.69 -11.28
CA ALA A 100 -5.41 18.30 -10.34
C ALA A 100 -6.24 17.22 -9.57
N GLY A 101 -6.46 17.48 -8.28
CA GLY A 101 -7.25 16.63 -7.38
C GLY A 101 -6.64 15.26 -7.15
N SER A 102 -5.33 15.08 -7.33
CA SER A 102 -4.74 13.74 -7.43
C SER A 102 -3.62 13.49 -6.42
N LEU A 103 -3.59 12.24 -5.95
CA LEU A 103 -2.54 11.67 -5.10
C LEU A 103 -1.93 10.46 -5.81
N LEU A 104 -0.63 10.32 -5.72
CA LEU A 104 0.10 9.16 -6.19
C LEU A 104 0.69 8.42 -5.00
N ILE A 105 0.52 7.10 -4.95
CA ILE A 105 1.05 6.23 -3.91
C ILE A 105 2.03 5.25 -4.56
N TRP A 106 3.22 5.12 -3.99
CA TRP A 106 4.16 4.09 -4.42
C TRP A 106 3.81 2.76 -3.77
N GLY A 107 3.40 1.76 -4.57
CA GLY A 107 2.91 0.46 -4.12
C GLY A 107 3.97 -0.48 -3.54
N HIS A 108 5.23 -0.04 -3.44
CA HIS A 108 6.34 -0.82 -2.90
C HIS A 108 6.55 -0.55 -1.40
N GLY A 109 6.74 -1.61 -0.62
CA GLY A 109 7.10 -1.49 0.80
C GLY A 109 5.92 -1.54 1.79
N PHE A 110 4.68 -1.66 1.30
CA PHE A 110 3.52 -1.87 2.17
C PHE A 110 2.55 -2.90 1.58
N THR A 111 1.74 -3.49 2.42
CA THR A 111 0.67 -4.38 1.98
C THR A 111 -0.51 -3.56 1.47
N ILE A 112 -0.97 -3.79 0.24
CA ILE A 112 -2.07 -3.03 -0.38
C ILE A 112 -3.36 -3.03 0.46
N GLY A 113 -3.52 -4.02 1.34
CA GLY A 113 -4.62 -4.12 2.29
C GLY A 113 -4.75 -2.97 3.27
N ILE A 114 -3.68 -2.21 3.54
CA ILE A 114 -3.74 -1.04 4.44
C ILE A 114 -4.60 0.08 3.88
N LEU A 115 -4.70 0.16 2.55
CA LEU A 115 -5.46 1.21 1.86
C LEU A 115 -6.95 1.18 2.23
N LYS A 116 -7.48 0.04 2.71
CA LYS A 116 -8.86 -0.05 3.23
C LYS A 116 -9.15 0.92 4.37
N SER A 117 -8.13 1.23 5.16
CA SER A 117 -8.26 2.09 6.34
C SER A 117 -8.15 3.58 5.99
N VAL A 118 -7.81 3.92 4.75
CA VAL A 118 -7.62 5.30 4.30
C VAL A 118 -8.97 5.92 3.93
N PRO A 119 -9.43 6.98 4.61
CA PRO A 119 -10.79 7.51 4.44
C PRO A 119 -11.12 7.95 3.02
N PHE A 120 -10.23 8.69 2.36
CA PHE A 120 -10.47 9.26 1.04
C PHE A 120 -10.50 8.21 -0.09
N MET A 121 -9.95 7.01 0.12
CA MET A 121 -9.97 5.93 -0.87
C MET A 121 -11.39 5.46 -1.24
N ARG A 122 -12.37 5.66 -0.36
CA ARG A 122 -13.76 5.24 -0.59
C ARG A 122 -14.50 6.12 -1.59
N HIS A 123 -14.07 7.36 -1.75
CA HIS A 123 -14.76 8.37 -2.55
C HIS A 123 -13.97 8.78 -3.78
N ALA A 124 -12.68 8.47 -3.84
CA ALA A 124 -11.82 8.78 -4.97
C ALA A 124 -11.99 7.78 -6.12
N SER A 125 -11.73 8.24 -7.33
CA SER A 125 -11.50 7.36 -8.48
C SER A 125 -10.13 6.72 -8.33
N LEU A 126 -10.07 5.40 -8.38
CA LEU A 126 -8.86 4.63 -8.09
C LEU A 126 -8.26 4.04 -9.35
N TYR A 127 -6.96 4.22 -9.50
CA TYR A 127 -6.17 3.73 -10.62
C TYR A 127 -4.99 2.92 -10.10
N TYR A 128 -4.72 1.80 -10.75
CA TYR A 128 -3.58 0.96 -10.44
C TYR A 128 -2.71 0.75 -11.69
N TRP A 129 -1.42 0.94 -11.54
CA TRP A 129 -0.42 0.74 -12.59
C TRP A 129 0.68 -0.17 -12.06
N GLY A 130 0.51 -1.47 -12.24
CA GLY A 130 1.51 -2.49 -11.96
C GLY A 130 2.29 -2.90 -13.21
N ASP A 131 3.23 -3.79 -13.02
CA ASP A 131 3.92 -4.45 -14.11
C ASP A 131 2.97 -5.41 -14.86
N ILE A 132 3.18 -5.60 -16.17
CA ILE A 132 2.36 -6.51 -16.96
C ILE A 132 2.94 -7.93 -16.84
N ASP A 133 2.81 -8.48 -15.65
CA ASP A 133 3.14 -9.86 -15.32
C ASP A 133 2.06 -10.49 -14.42
N ALA A 134 2.21 -11.77 -14.11
CA ALA A 134 1.24 -12.46 -13.28
C ALA A 134 1.07 -11.80 -11.91
N GLN A 135 2.16 -11.36 -11.28
CA GLN A 135 2.13 -10.73 -9.96
C GLN A 135 1.40 -9.38 -9.97
N GLY A 136 1.64 -8.53 -10.98
CA GLY A 136 0.95 -7.25 -11.11
C GLY A 136 -0.56 -7.40 -11.26
N PHE A 137 -1.03 -8.39 -12.03
CA PHE A 137 -2.46 -8.70 -12.14
C PHE A 137 -3.05 -9.30 -10.86
N GLU A 138 -2.29 -10.08 -10.12
CA GLU A 138 -2.72 -10.61 -8.81
C GLU A 138 -2.87 -9.50 -7.78
N ILE A 139 -1.96 -8.54 -7.74
CA ILE A 139 -2.04 -7.36 -6.88
C ILE A 139 -3.22 -6.48 -7.28
N LEU A 140 -3.44 -6.25 -8.59
CA LEU A 140 -4.63 -5.56 -9.10
C LEU A 140 -5.92 -6.25 -8.64
N SER A 141 -5.97 -7.56 -8.76
CA SER A 141 -7.12 -8.36 -8.30
C SER A 141 -7.33 -8.22 -6.79
N GLN A 142 -6.27 -8.28 -6.00
CA GLN A 142 -6.34 -8.05 -4.56
C GLN A 142 -6.83 -6.62 -4.26
N PHE A 143 -6.36 -5.63 -4.97
CA PHE A 143 -6.81 -4.24 -4.80
C PHE A 143 -8.30 -4.09 -5.12
N ARG A 144 -8.78 -4.71 -6.20
CA ARG A 144 -10.21 -4.74 -6.56
C ARG A 144 -11.07 -5.51 -5.56
N SER A 145 -10.54 -6.49 -4.86
CA SER A 145 -11.30 -7.16 -3.78
C SER A 145 -11.68 -6.19 -2.65
N TYR A 146 -10.93 -5.10 -2.50
CA TYR A 146 -11.19 -4.02 -1.54
C TYR A 146 -11.94 -2.84 -2.16
N PHE A 147 -11.63 -2.55 -3.42
CA PHE A 147 -12.13 -1.40 -4.16
C PHE A 147 -12.53 -1.84 -5.59
N PRO A 148 -13.73 -2.40 -5.76
CA PRO A 148 -14.17 -2.98 -7.06
C PRO A 148 -14.14 -1.99 -8.23
N GLN A 149 -14.23 -0.67 -7.94
CA GLN A 149 -14.19 0.40 -8.92
C GLN A 149 -12.79 0.71 -9.48
N THR A 150 -11.73 0.05 -9.00
CA THR A 150 -10.36 0.32 -9.44
C THR A 150 -10.18 0.03 -10.92
N GLN A 151 -9.61 0.99 -11.63
CA GLN A 151 -9.24 0.86 -13.04
C GLN A 151 -7.73 0.53 -13.16
N SER A 152 -7.38 -0.39 -14.04
CA SER A 152 -5.99 -0.60 -14.44
C SER A 152 -5.54 0.51 -15.39
N LEU A 153 -4.29 0.92 -15.28
CA LEU A 153 -3.67 1.90 -16.16
C LEU A 153 -2.52 1.24 -16.92
N LEU A 154 -2.57 1.29 -18.25
CA LEU A 154 -1.54 0.73 -19.14
C LEU A 154 -1.22 -0.77 -18.90
N MET A 155 -2.19 -1.52 -18.35
CA MET A 155 -2.09 -2.98 -18.16
C MET A 155 -2.99 -3.69 -19.18
N ASP A 156 -2.82 -3.37 -20.44
CA ASP A 156 -3.63 -3.88 -21.54
C ASP A 156 -2.79 -4.54 -22.64
N ARG A 157 -3.47 -5.23 -23.58
CA ARG A 157 -2.85 -5.96 -24.67
C ARG A 157 -1.99 -5.05 -25.57
N THR A 158 -2.43 -3.83 -25.83
CA THR A 158 -1.71 -2.89 -26.70
C THR A 158 -0.37 -2.49 -26.06
N THR A 159 -0.39 -2.20 -24.77
CA THR A 159 0.83 -1.89 -24.01
C THR A 159 1.78 -3.08 -23.98
N PHE A 160 1.24 -4.29 -23.74
CA PHE A 160 2.04 -5.52 -23.74
C PHE A 160 2.73 -5.75 -25.11
N ASP A 161 1.97 -5.74 -26.20
CA ASP A 161 2.51 -5.97 -27.53
C ASP A 161 3.54 -4.91 -27.97
N THR A 162 3.44 -3.69 -27.41
CA THR A 162 4.34 -2.59 -27.76
C THR A 162 5.68 -2.66 -27.01
N TYR A 163 5.65 -3.05 -25.72
CA TYR A 163 6.81 -2.88 -24.85
C TYR A 163 7.33 -4.18 -24.22
N PHE A 164 6.56 -5.27 -24.24
CA PHE A 164 6.87 -6.51 -23.52
C PHE A 164 6.88 -7.75 -24.44
N GLU A 165 6.88 -7.56 -25.75
CA GLU A 165 6.89 -8.67 -26.71
C GLU A 165 8.10 -9.60 -26.45
N GLY A 166 7.82 -10.87 -26.13
CA GLY A 166 8.83 -11.88 -25.82
C GLY A 166 9.21 -12.01 -24.34
N ASP A 167 8.76 -11.11 -23.48
CA ASP A 167 8.88 -11.29 -22.02
C ASP A 167 7.66 -12.07 -21.51
N LYS A 168 7.91 -13.24 -20.92
CA LYS A 168 6.81 -14.09 -20.37
C LYS A 168 6.53 -13.84 -18.89
N GLY A 169 7.25 -12.89 -18.27
CA GLY A 169 7.10 -12.61 -16.85
C GLY A 169 7.35 -13.82 -15.94
N THR A 170 6.92 -13.71 -14.69
CA THR A 170 6.99 -14.81 -13.71
C THR A 170 5.67 -15.58 -13.72
N PRO A 171 5.67 -16.92 -13.94
CA PRO A 171 4.44 -17.70 -13.93
C PRO A 171 3.70 -17.62 -12.59
N SER A 172 2.38 -17.52 -12.64
CA SER A 172 1.53 -17.56 -11.46
C SER A 172 1.30 -18.98 -10.95
N ASN A 173 1.23 -19.12 -9.61
CA ASN A 173 0.77 -20.33 -8.94
C ASN A 173 -0.62 -20.12 -8.28
N VAL A 174 -1.35 -19.05 -8.61
CA VAL A 174 -2.63 -18.73 -8.00
C VAL A 174 -3.74 -19.53 -8.64
N SER A 175 -4.40 -20.38 -7.86
CA SER A 175 -5.53 -21.20 -8.27
C SER A 175 -6.91 -20.54 -8.04
N LYS A 176 -6.95 -19.33 -7.48
CA LYS A 176 -8.19 -18.63 -7.15
C LYS A 176 -8.65 -17.74 -8.32
N PRO A 177 -9.97 -17.59 -8.52
CA PRO A 177 -10.49 -16.62 -9.47
C PRO A 177 -10.00 -15.21 -9.15
N LEU A 178 -9.52 -14.48 -10.15
CA LEU A 178 -9.06 -13.12 -10.02
C LEU A 178 -10.15 -12.11 -10.39
N HIS A 179 -10.17 -10.97 -9.71
CA HIS A 179 -11.06 -9.84 -10.01
C HIS A 179 -10.51 -9.01 -11.19
N LEU A 180 -10.50 -9.61 -12.37
CA LEU A 180 -10.03 -9.01 -13.61
C LEU A 180 -11.19 -8.81 -14.58
N THR A 181 -11.07 -7.79 -15.44
CA THR A 181 -11.98 -7.65 -16.58
C THR A 181 -11.71 -8.78 -17.60
N PRO A 182 -12.65 -9.07 -18.52
CA PRO A 182 -12.41 -10.10 -19.54
C PRO A 182 -11.16 -9.85 -20.40
N ALA A 183 -10.84 -8.59 -20.69
CA ALA A 183 -9.64 -8.23 -21.45
C ALA A 183 -8.36 -8.48 -20.67
N GLU A 184 -8.32 -8.10 -19.41
CA GLU A 184 -7.19 -8.36 -18.49
C GLU A 184 -6.98 -9.85 -18.23
N ALA A 185 -8.08 -10.60 -18.01
CA ALA A 185 -8.01 -12.04 -17.82
C ALA A 185 -7.44 -12.75 -19.07
N LYS A 186 -7.82 -12.29 -20.28
CA LYS A 186 -7.25 -12.81 -21.52
C LYS A 186 -5.75 -12.54 -21.62
N LEU A 187 -5.30 -11.34 -21.22
CA LEU A 187 -3.88 -11.02 -21.21
C LEU A 187 -3.14 -11.82 -20.14
N TYR A 188 -3.68 -11.90 -18.91
CA TYR A 188 -3.14 -12.70 -17.81
C TYR A 188 -2.89 -14.17 -18.19
N ASN A 189 -3.82 -14.79 -18.91
CA ASN A 189 -3.65 -16.16 -19.38
C ASN A 189 -2.68 -16.31 -20.56
N HIS A 190 -2.22 -15.23 -21.14
CA HIS A 190 -1.28 -15.20 -22.26
C HIS A 190 0.17 -15.08 -21.80
N ILE A 191 0.40 -14.39 -20.70
CA ILE A 191 1.71 -14.20 -20.06
C ILE A 191 2.00 -15.33 -19.08
#